data_b27f58a8d8d7aef3f812f159a0d10078
#
_entry.id   b27f58a8d8d7aef3f812f159a0d10078
#
_cell.length_a   1.000
_cell.length_b   1.000
_cell.length_c   1.000
_cell.angle_alpha   90.00
_cell.angle_beta   90.00
_cell.angle_gamma   90.00
#
_symmetry.space_group_name_H-M   'P 1'
#
loop_
_entity.id
_entity.type
_entity.pdbx_description
1 polymer ?
#
loop_
_entity_poly.entity_id
_entity_poly.type
_entity_poly.pdbx_seq_one_letter_code
_entity_poly.pdbx_strand_id
1 'polypeptide(L)'
;MYVEETISKYEKYINPAQAKLFRFMGLASVEGYAEGWTITDSEGKQFIDCLGGYGMFALGHRNPDVVAAVEAELHKMPMSGKVLFNRPMADLAEKLALITPGALQYSFFVNSGTEAVEGCLKVARLATKRKKFIAARNAFHGKTFGSLTATGRDLFRDPFKPLLDNFTHVEYGDIDDLAETIDEETAAVILEPIQGEGGIIVPPAGYFKAVRELCDQYGTLLIADEVQTGIGRTGTWFGVEHEQITPDIMAMAKALGGGVRS
;
A
#
# COMPACT_ATOMS: atom_id res chain seq x y z
N MET A 1 -29.06 22.27 -6.41
CA MET A 1 -29.81 21.55 -5.34
C MET A 1 -29.09 20.24 -4.94
N TYR A 2 -28.81 19.33 -5.85
CA TYR A 2 -28.14 18.05 -5.57
C TYR A 2 -26.72 18.17 -4.99
N VAL A 3 -25.87 19.04 -5.56
CA VAL A 3 -24.50 19.29 -5.11
C VAL A 3 -24.49 19.83 -3.67
N GLU A 4 -25.26 20.89 -3.41
CA GLU A 4 -25.31 21.50 -2.07
C GLU A 4 -25.91 20.57 -1.02
N GLU A 5 -26.90 19.74 -1.37
CA GLU A 5 -27.43 18.72 -0.49
C GLU A 5 -26.36 17.68 -0.15
N THR A 6 -25.59 17.21 -1.12
CA THR A 6 -24.52 16.24 -0.92
C THR A 6 -23.42 16.83 -0.02
N ILE A 7 -22.97 18.05 -0.29
CA ILE A 7 -21.94 18.71 0.54
C ILE A 7 -22.44 18.92 1.97
N SER A 8 -23.71 19.32 2.15
CA SER A 8 -24.32 19.44 3.49
C SER A 8 -24.32 18.11 4.25
N LYS A 9 -24.56 17.00 3.58
CA LYS A 9 -24.45 15.65 4.17
C LYS A 9 -22.99 15.33 4.57
N TYR A 10 -22.02 15.71 3.75
CA TYR A 10 -20.59 15.58 4.11
C TYR A 10 -20.25 16.39 5.35
N GLU A 11 -20.67 17.67 5.41
CA GLU A 11 -20.44 18.54 6.58
C GLU A 11 -21.06 17.97 7.85
N LYS A 12 -22.27 17.41 7.74
CA LYS A 12 -23.04 16.94 8.90
C LYS A 12 -22.65 15.55 9.37
N TYR A 13 -22.32 14.63 8.45
CA TYR A 13 -22.24 13.21 8.77
C TYR A 13 -20.89 12.56 8.47
N ILE A 14 -19.98 13.25 7.75
CA ILE A 14 -18.66 12.69 7.40
C ILE A 14 -17.54 13.51 8.00
N ASN A 15 -17.26 14.70 7.47
CA ASN A 15 -16.16 15.54 7.93
C ASN A 15 -16.38 17.01 7.55
N PRO A 16 -16.73 17.90 8.51
CA PRO A 16 -16.94 19.32 8.22
C PRO A 16 -15.67 20.05 7.78
N ALA A 17 -14.49 19.62 8.26
CA ALA A 17 -13.22 20.27 7.87
C ALA A 17 -12.86 19.92 6.40
N GLN A 18 -13.10 18.70 5.97
CA GLN A 18 -12.90 18.29 4.58
C GLN A 18 -13.81 19.07 3.62
N ALA A 19 -15.08 19.20 3.95
CA ALA A 19 -16.03 19.95 3.13
C ALA A 19 -15.62 21.43 2.98
N LYS A 20 -15.16 22.07 4.06
CA LYS A 20 -14.63 23.45 4.03
C LYS A 20 -13.37 23.55 3.17
N LEU A 21 -12.45 22.59 3.30
CA LEU A 21 -11.21 22.57 2.52
C LEU A 21 -11.52 22.45 1.02
N PHE A 22 -12.40 21.52 0.63
CA PHE A 22 -12.75 21.33 -0.78
C PHE A 22 -13.47 22.54 -1.38
N ARG A 23 -14.34 23.22 -0.61
CA ARG A 23 -14.90 24.51 -1.02
C ARG A 23 -13.82 25.56 -1.24
N PHE A 24 -12.86 25.65 -0.33
CA PHE A 24 -11.74 26.61 -0.43
C PHE A 24 -10.86 26.34 -1.66
N MET A 25 -10.62 25.07 -1.99
CA MET A 25 -9.83 24.64 -3.15
C MET A 25 -10.59 24.75 -4.49
N GLY A 26 -11.86 25.15 -4.50
CA GLY A 26 -12.68 25.17 -5.71
C GLY A 26 -13.09 23.78 -6.22
N LEU A 27 -13.01 22.76 -5.37
CA LEU A 27 -13.35 21.37 -5.64
C LEU A 27 -14.70 20.96 -5.03
N ALA A 28 -15.58 21.93 -4.75
CA ALA A 28 -16.91 21.71 -4.22
C ALA A 28 -17.85 21.18 -5.32
N SER A 29 -17.58 19.99 -5.80
CA SER A 29 -18.33 19.29 -6.83
C SER A 29 -18.64 17.85 -6.39
N VAL A 30 -19.55 17.18 -7.07
CA VAL A 30 -19.92 15.80 -6.78
C VAL A 30 -19.55 14.92 -7.96
N GLU A 31 -18.80 13.85 -7.70
CA GLU A 31 -18.45 12.87 -8.72
C GLU A 31 -19.70 12.26 -9.33
N GLY A 32 -19.81 12.24 -10.65
CA GLY A 32 -20.91 11.67 -11.39
C GLY A 32 -20.52 10.42 -12.16
N TYR A 33 -19.39 10.48 -12.88
CA TYR A 33 -18.93 9.41 -13.75
C TYR A 33 -17.42 9.48 -13.95
N ALA A 34 -16.77 8.34 -14.12
CA ALA A 34 -15.33 8.31 -14.44
C ALA A 34 -15.03 7.25 -15.49
N GLU A 35 -14.12 7.52 -16.42
CA GLU A 35 -13.65 6.61 -17.45
C GLU A 35 -12.21 6.93 -17.87
N GLY A 36 -11.37 5.90 -18.00
CA GLY A 36 -9.98 6.08 -18.34
C GLY A 36 -9.27 7.03 -17.37
N TRP A 37 -8.86 8.19 -17.83
CA TRP A 37 -8.22 9.23 -17.01
C TRP A 37 -9.12 10.43 -16.70
N THR A 38 -10.41 10.35 -17.02
CA THR A 38 -11.34 11.48 -16.88
C THR A 38 -12.38 11.21 -15.81
N ILE A 39 -12.63 12.21 -14.96
CA ILE A 39 -13.74 12.24 -14.01
C ILE A 39 -14.72 13.33 -14.51
N THR A 40 -16.00 13.01 -14.60
CA THR A 40 -17.07 13.95 -14.91
C THR A 40 -17.94 14.13 -13.68
N ASP A 41 -18.15 15.36 -13.25
CA ASP A 41 -19.00 15.65 -12.11
C ASP A 41 -20.51 15.56 -12.47
N SER A 42 -21.34 15.69 -11.45
CA SER A 42 -22.80 15.64 -11.59
C SER A 42 -23.42 16.77 -12.42
N GLU A 43 -22.63 17.81 -12.75
CA GLU A 43 -23.04 18.94 -13.58
C GLU A 43 -22.45 18.87 -14.99
N GLY A 44 -21.69 17.79 -15.30
CA GLY A 44 -21.09 17.54 -16.61
C GLY A 44 -19.73 18.17 -16.82
N LYS A 45 -19.13 18.78 -15.80
CA LYS A 45 -17.78 19.31 -15.88
C LYS A 45 -16.77 18.18 -15.82
N GLN A 46 -15.78 18.20 -16.71
CA GLN A 46 -14.74 17.18 -16.80
C GLN A 46 -13.45 17.64 -16.13
N PHE A 47 -12.79 16.68 -15.48
CA PHE A 47 -11.49 16.80 -14.85
C PHE A 47 -10.57 15.70 -15.34
N ILE A 48 -9.30 16.01 -15.56
CA ILE A 48 -8.26 15.02 -15.77
C ILE A 48 -7.80 14.54 -14.39
N ASP A 49 -7.87 13.23 -14.15
CA ASP A 49 -7.43 12.63 -12.89
C ASP A 49 -5.91 12.46 -12.88
N CYS A 50 -5.21 13.45 -12.36
CA CYS A 50 -3.76 13.39 -12.13
C CYS A 50 -3.40 12.77 -10.77
N LEU A 51 -4.38 12.45 -9.92
CA LEU A 51 -4.15 11.80 -8.63
C LEU A 51 -4.10 10.27 -8.76
N GLY A 52 -4.88 9.72 -9.69
CA GLY A 52 -4.93 8.29 -9.98
C GLY A 52 -5.32 7.43 -8.76
N GLY A 53 -6.14 7.98 -7.83
CA GLY A 53 -6.52 7.29 -6.59
C GLY A 53 -5.33 6.88 -5.74
N TYR A 54 -4.31 7.72 -5.64
CA TYR A 54 -3.04 7.42 -4.97
C TYR A 54 -2.33 6.16 -5.52
N GLY A 55 -2.55 5.85 -6.80
CA GLY A 55 -1.96 4.70 -7.49
C GLY A 55 -2.88 3.49 -7.69
N MET A 56 -4.16 3.59 -7.33
CA MET A 56 -5.13 2.50 -7.54
C MET A 56 -5.52 2.33 -9.01
N PHE A 57 -5.67 3.44 -9.74
CA PHE A 57 -6.20 3.43 -11.12
C PHE A 57 -5.10 3.25 -12.17
N ALA A 58 -4.23 2.25 -11.99
CA ALA A 58 -3.17 1.96 -12.96
C ALA A 58 -3.72 1.55 -14.34
N LEU A 59 -4.93 0.98 -14.40
CA LEU A 59 -5.65 0.61 -15.61
C LEU A 59 -6.65 1.68 -16.07
N GLY A 60 -6.67 2.84 -15.40
CA GLY A 60 -7.71 3.85 -15.56
C GLY A 60 -9.00 3.50 -14.82
N HIS A 61 -9.91 4.46 -14.78
CA HIS A 61 -11.24 4.27 -14.22
C HIS A 61 -12.08 3.32 -15.10
N ARG A 62 -12.84 2.44 -14.47
CA ARG A 62 -13.82 1.56 -15.14
C ARG A 62 -13.23 0.73 -16.27
N ASN A 63 -12.05 0.16 -16.08
CA ASN A 63 -11.52 -0.77 -17.08
C ASN A 63 -12.57 -1.87 -17.41
N PRO A 64 -12.97 -2.04 -18.68
CA PRO A 64 -14.10 -2.88 -19.05
C PRO A 64 -13.88 -4.37 -18.71
N ASP A 65 -12.65 -4.86 -18.83
CA ASP A 65 -12.35 -6.26 -18.54
C ASP A 65 -12.43 -6.54 -17.03
N VAL A 66 -11.97 -5.60 -16.20
CA VAL A 66 -12.08 -5.70 -14.74
C VAL A 66 -13.55 -5.65 -14.31
N VAL A 67 -14.35 -4.72 -14.86
CA VAL A 67 -15.77 -4.60 -14.56
C VAL A 67 -16.50 -5.89 -14.94
N ALA A 68 -16.30 -6.40 -16.15
CA ALA A 68 -16.94 -7.62 -16.62
C ALA A 68 -16.59 -8.84 -15.76
N ALA A 69 -15.32 -8.97 -15.34
CA ALA A 69 -14.90 -10.08 -14.45
C ALA A 69 -15.56 -9.99 -13.07
N VAL A 70 -15.66 -8.79 -12.51
CA VAL A 70 -16.34 -8.56 -11.22
C VAL A 70 -17.82 -8.85 -11.32
N GLU A 71 -18.52 -8.36 -12.35
CA GLU A 71 -19.95 -8.61 -12.58
C GLU A 71 -20.23 -10.10 -12.72
N ALA A 72 -19.41 -10.83 -13.49
CA ALA A 72 -19.55 -12.27 -13.66
C ALA A 72 -19.42 -13.03 -12.32
N GLU A 73 -18.47 -12.65 -11.47
CA GLU A 73 -18.29 -13.32 -10.18
C GLU A 73 -19.37 -12.92 -9.16
N LEU A 74 -19.87 -11.68 -9.19
CA LEU A 74 -20.98 -11.23 -8.35
C LEU A 74 -22.27 -12.05 -8.61
N HIS A 75 -22.54 -12.41 -9.86
CA HIS A 75 -23.68 -13.26 -10.21
C HIS A 75 -23.50 -14.72 -9.80
N LYS A 76 -22.28 -15.17 -9.63
CA LYS A 76 -21.95 -16.56 -9.27
C LYS A 76 -21.77 -16.73 -7.76
N MET A 77 -20.87 -15.94 -7.15
CA MET A 77 -20.57 -16.00 -5.72
C MET A 77 -19.94 -14.69 -5.25
N PRO A 78 -20.71 -13.74 -4.75
CA PRO A 78 -20.18 -12.42 -4.37
C PRO A 78 -19.21 -12.45 -3.18
N MET A 79 -19.31 -13.48 -2.34
CA MET A 79 -18.39 -13.67 -1.21
C MET A 79 -18.16 -15.16 -0.91
N SER A 80 -16.91 -15.56 -0.80
CA SER A 80 -16.56 -16.91 -0.36
C SER A 80 -16.71 -17.04 1.15
N GLY A 81 -17.37 -18.11 1.60
CA GLY A 81 -17.44 -18.48 3.02
C GLY A 81 -16.13 -19.00 3.61
N LYS A 82 -15.08 -19.17 2.80
CA LYS A 82 -13.74 -19.68 3.16
C LYS A 82 -13.71 -21.08 3.79
N VAL A 83 -14.82 -21.82 3.73
CA VAL A 83 -14.92 -23.21 4.19
C VAL A 83 -14.54 -24.19 3.08
N LEU A 84 -14.84 -23.84 1.84
CA LEU A 84 -14.47 -24.59 0.64
C LEU A 84 -13.36 -23.82 -0.11
N PHE A 85 -12.63 -24.57 -0.95
CA PHE A 85 -11.62 -23.93 -1.81
C PHE A 85 -12.28 -22.99 -2.81
N ASN A 86 -11.65 -21.84 -3.02
CA ASN A 86 -12.11 -20.80 -3.94
C ASN A 86 -11.17 -20.74 -5.15
N ARG A 87 -11.69 -21.01 -6.34
CA ARG A 87 -10.89 -21.06 -7.57
C ARG A 87 -10.25 -19.72 -7.94
N PRO A 88 -10.96 -18.58 -7.98
CA PRO A 88 -10.35 -17.28 -8.25
C PRO A 88 -9.20 -16.91 -7.30
N MET A 89 -9.31 -17.28 -6.03
CA MET A 89 -8.24 -17.05 -5.04
C MET A 89 -6.99 -17.88 -5.36
N ALA A 90 -7.17 -19.15 -5.72
CA ALA A 90 -6.06 -20.03 -6.09
C ALA A 90 -5.36 -19.56 -7.37
N ASP A 91 -6.13 -19.18 -8.39
CA ASP A 91 -5.61 -18.67 -9.66
C ASP A 91 -4.85 -17.34 -9.47
N LEU A 92 -5.31 -16.47 -8.59
CA LEU A 92 -4.60 -15.24 -8.25
C LEU A 92 -3.29 -15.54 -7.50
N ALA A 93 -3.31 -16.46 -6.53
CA ALA A 93 -2.11 -16.85 -5.79
C ALA A 93 -1.04 -17.45 -6.73
N GLU A 94 -1.44 -18.31 -7.67
CA GLU A 94 -0.55 -18.86 -8.70
C GLU A 94 0.07 -17.74 -9.56
N LYS A 95 -0.76 -16.82 -10.08
CA LYS A 95 -0.28 -15.70 -10.89
C LYS A 95 0.70 -14.81 -10.12
N LEU A 96 0.41 -14.50 -8.86
CA LEU A 96 1.33 -13.72 -8.02
C LEU A 96 2.65 -14.46 -7.82
N ALA A 97 2.63 -15.75 -7.51
CA ALA A 97 3.84 -16.55 -7.37
C ALA A 97 4.70 -16.60 -8.64
N LEU A 98 4.08 -16.53 -9.84
CA LEU A 98 4.79 -16.54 -11.11
C LEU A 98 5.47 -15.20 -11.46
N ILE A 99 4.98 -14.07 -10.92
CA ILE A 99 5.52 -12.74 -11.24
C ILE A 99 6.36 -12.16 -10.11
N THR A 100 6.26 -12.67 -8.89
CA THR A 100 7.07 -12.20 -7.76
C THR A 100 8.51 -12.69 -7.84
N PRO A 101 9.49 -11.90 -7.39
CA PRO A 101 10.90 -12.28 -7.45
C PRO A 101 11.23 -13.46 -6.52
N GLY A 102 12.19 -14.28 -6.93
CA GLY A 102 12.73 -15.36 -6.12
C GLY A 102 11.73 -16.48 -5.83
N ALA A 103 11.62 -16.90 -4.56
CA ALA A 103 10.79 -18.02 -4.13
C ALA A 103 9.54 -17.61 -3.35
N LEU A 104 9.05 -16.39 -3.55
CA LEU A 104 7.80 -15.91 -2.95
C LEU A 104 6.60 -16.62 -3.60
N GLN A 105 6.05 -17.62 -2.94
CA GLN A 105 4.98 -18.45 -3.51
C GLN A 105 3.71 -18.57 -2.66
N TYR A 106 3.70 -18.06 -1.44
CA TYR A 106 2.52 -18.12 -0.58
C TYR A 106 1.86 -16.75 -0.47
N SER A 107 0.55 -16.68 -0.71
CA SER A 107 -0.24 -15.45 -0.61
C SER A 107 -1.19 -15.50 0.58
N PHE A 108 -1.27 -14.38 1.32
CA PHE A 108 -2.25 -14.15 2.37
C PHE A 108 -3.14 -12.97 1.98
N PHE A 109 -4.40 -13.23 1.64
CA PHE A 109 -5.33 -12.23 1.15
C PHE A 109 -6.06 -11.50 2.28
N VAL A 110 -6.02 -10.19 2.23
CA VAL A 110 -6.64 -9.26 3.17
C VAL A 110 -7.47 -8.20 2.42
N ASN A 111 -7.97 -7.18 3.12
CA ASN A 111 -8.90 -6.22 2.53
C ASN A 111 -8.28 -4.88 2.15
N SER A 112 -7.07 -4.58 2.62
CA SER A 112 -6.41 -3.29 2.40
C SER A 112 -4.90 -3.41 2.53
N GLY A 113 -4.16 -2.39 2.02
CA GLY A 113 -2.71 -2.32 2.17
C GLY A 113 -2.27 -2.25 3.63
N THR A 114 -3.01 -1.54 4.49
CA THR A 114 -2.68 -1.49 5.93
C THR A 114 -2.82 -2.87 6.59
N GLU A 115 -3.86 -3.67 6.23
CA GLU A 115 -4.00 -5.04 6.71
C GLU A 115 -2.90 -5.97 6.16
N ALA A 116 -2.45 -5.74 4.93
CA ALA A 116 -1.31 -6.47 4.36
C ALA A 116 -0.04 -6.21 5.18
N VAL A 117 0.27 -4.95 5.49
CA VAL A 117 1.40 -4.58 6.35
C VAL A 117 1.27 -5.20 7.74
N GLU A 118 0.09 -5.15 8.38
CA GLU A 118 -0.15 -5.83 9.67
C GLU A 118 0.14 -7.33 9.57
N GLY A 119 -0.27 -7.96 8.47
CA GLY A 119 0.03 -9.36 8.17
C GLY A 119 1.54 -9.62 8.09
N CYS A 120 2.28 -8.78 7.34
CA CYS A 120 3.73 -8.87 7.20
C CYS A 120 4.45 -8.77 8.55
N LEU A 121 4.10 -7.78 9.38
CA LEU A 121 4.68 -7.60 10.71
C LEU A 121 4.43 -8.81 11.62
N LYS A 122 3.21 -9.38 11.59
CA LYS A 122 2.86 -10.57 12.37
C LYS A 122 3.61 -11.82 11.90
N VAL A 123 3.71 -12.02 10.58
CA VAL A 123 4.46 -13.14 9.99
C VAL A 123 5.93 -13.03 10.35
N ALA A 124 6.54 -11.85 10.25
CA ALA A 124 7.93 -11.63 10.62
C ALA A 124 8.19 -11.97 12.09
N ARG A 125 7.36 -11.53 13.02
CA ARG A 125 7.44 -11.91 14.44
C ARG A 125 7.31 -13.40 14.66
N LEU A 126 6.36 -14.02 13.96
CA LEU A 126 6.10 -15.46 14.11
C LEU A 126 7.29 -16.30 13.61
N ALA A 127 7.86 -15.93 12.48
CA ALA A 127 8.98 -16.65 11.87
C ALA A 127 10.28 -16.49 12.66
N THR A 128 10.64 -15.26 13.05
CA THR A 128 11.91 -14.96 13.71
C THR A 128 11.88 -15.15 15.23
N LYS A 129 10.68 -15.09 15.85
CA LYS A 129 10.48 -14.99 17.30
C LYS A 129 11.07 -13.71 17.91
N ARG A 130 11.49 -12.77 17.10
CA ARG A 130 12.06 -11.47 17.50
C ARG A 130 10.98 -10.41 17.55
N LYS A 131 11.24 -9.24 18.17
CA LYS A 131 10.22 -8.21 18.44
C LYS A 131 10.50 -6.86 17.80
N LYS A 132 11.77 -6.53 17.53
CA LYS A 132 12.17 -5.23 17.00
C LYS A 132 11.87 -5.14 15.51
N PHE A 133 11.46 -3.95 15.08
CA PHE A 133 11.29 -3.59 13.68
C PHE A 133 12.05 -2.30 13.38
N ILE A 134 12.58 -2.22 12.19
CA ILE A 134 13.15 -1.00 11.64
C ILE A 134 12.32 -0.56 10.44
N ALA A 135 11.93 0.70 10.40
CA ALA A 135 11.27 1.35 9.29
C ALA A 135 12.03 2.63 8.92
N ALA A 136 11.67 3.27 7.82
CA ALA A 136 12.33 4.51 7.42
C ALA A 136 11.55 5.76 7.87
N ARG A 137 12.26 6.87 8.13
CA ARG A 137 11.65 8.18 8.25
C ARG A 137 10.91 8.55 6.97
N ASN A 138 9.86 9.34 7.07
CA ASN A 138 8.95 9.73 5.99
C ASN A 138 8.17 8.58 5.33
N ALA A 139 8.38 7.32 5.70
CA ALA A 139 7.64 6.18 5.17
C ALA A 139 6.14 6.27 5.50
N PHE A 140 5.33 5.64 4.65
CA PHE A 140 3.90 5.47 4.88
C PHE A 140 3.50 4.01 4.68
N HIS A 141 3.14 3.33 5.77
CA HIS A 141 2.79 1.92 5.77
C HIS A 141 1.31 1.63 6.13
N GLY A 142 0.56 2.67 6.44
CA GLY A 142 -0.87 2.54 6.77
C GLY A 142 -1.26 3.31 8.03
N LYS A 143 -2.50 3.11 8.48
CA LYS A 143 -3.11 3.89 9.59
C LYS A 143 -3.72 3.02 10.69
N THR A 144 -3.60 1.71 10.67
CA THR A 144 -3.86 0.84 11.83
C THR A 144 -2.70 0.91 12.80
N PHE A 145 -2.87 0.55 14.06
CA PHE A 145 -1.84 0.82 15.09
C PHE A 145 -0.47 0.22 14.76
N GLY A 146 -0.39 -0.99 14.22
CA GLY A 146 0.89 -1.59 13.83
C GLY A 146 1.50 -0.90 12.62
N SER A 147 0.75 -0.75 11.53
CA SER A 147 1.21 -0.09 10.31
C SER A 147 1.49 1.41 10.53
N LEU A 148 0.71 2.07 11.40
CA LEU A 148 0.96 3.47 11.82
C LEU A 148 2.25 3.58 12.63
N THR A 149 2.57 2.58 13.45
CA THR A 149 3.82 2.56 14.19
C THR A 149 5.03 2.44 13.25
N ALA A 150 4.91 1.65 12.18
CA ALA A 150 5.93 1.55 11.14
C ALA A 150 6.02 2.82 10.25
N THR A 151 4.91 3.57 10.09
CA THR A 151 4.89 4.83 9.36
C THR A 151 5.86 5.84 10.00
N GLY A 152 6.71 6.49 9.17
CA GLY A 152 7.81 7.34 9.64
C GLY A 152 7.48 8.84 9.70
N ARG A 153 6.22 9.25 9.52
CA ARG A 153 5.79 10.67 9.53
C ARG A 153 5.09 11.03 10.84
N ASP A 154 5.70 11.92 11.61
CA ASP A 154 5.17 12.35 12.91
C ASP A 154 3.78 12.98 12.81
N LEU A 155 3.50 13.70 11.73
CA LEU A 155 2.16 14.27 11.48
C LEU A 155 1.03 13.23 11.59
N PHE A 156 1.29 11.99 11.18
CA PHE A 156 0.30 10.91 11.26
C PHE A 156 0.34 10.18 12.61
N ARG A 157 1.48 10.13 13.27
CA ARG A 157 1.75 9.33 14.47
C ARG A 157 1.43 10.03 15.77
N ASP A 158 1.80 11.32 15.87
CA ASP A 158 1.75 12.07 17.14
C ASP A 158 0.38 12.10 17.81
N PRO A 159 -0.73 12.28 17.07
CA PRO A 159 -2.07 12.29 17.67
C PRO A 159 -2.49 10.98 18.32
N PHE A 160 -1.79 9.87 18.01
CA PHE A 160 -2.17 8.50 18.40
C PHE A 160 -1.19 7.85 19.37
N LYS A 161 -0.21 8.59 19.87
CA LYS A 161 0.73 8.09 20.89
C LYS A 161 0.01 7.78 22.22
N PRO A 162 0.40 6.71 22.96
CA PRO A 162 1.51 5.82 22.67
C PRO A 162 1.18 4.81 21.56
N LEU A 163 2.16 4.55 20.68
CA LEU A 163 2.11 3.52 19.65
C LEU A 163 2.76 2.22 20.15
N LEU A 164 2.91 1.21 19.29
CA LEU A 164 3.54 -0.03 19.67
C LEU A 164 5.04 0.17 19.95
N ASP A 165 5.54 -0.52 20.98
CA ASP A 165 6.95 -0.55 21.31
C ASP A 165 7.79 -1.31 20.25
N ASN A 166 9.12 -1.12 20.31
CA ASN A 166 10.11 -1.84 19.51
C ASN A 166 10.09 -1.52 18.01
N PHE A 167 9.75 -0.28 17.65
CA PHE A 167 9.96 0.26 16.31
C PHE A 167 10.98 1.39 16.34
N THR A 168 12.00 1.29 15.49
CA THR A 168 13.01 2.33 15.28
C THR A 168 12.91 2.84 13.85
N HIS A 169 13.12 4.15 13.65
CA HIS A 169 13.09 4.76 12.31
C HIS A 169 14.45 5.30 11.97
N VAL A 170 14.98 4.84 10.82
CA VAL A 170 16.25 5.25 10.24
C VAL A 170 16.03 6.21 9.07
N GLU A 171 17.07 6.96 8.69
CA GLU A 171 17.02 7.80 7.50
C GLU A 171 16.92 6.94 6.24
N TYR A 172 15.96 7.27 5.38
CA TYR A 172 15.73 6.51 4.15
C TYR A 172 16.87 6.75 3.14
N GLY A 173 17.49 5.67 2.69
CA GLY A 173 18.62 5.72 1.78
C GLY A 173 19.99 5.82 2.47
N ASP A 174 20.03 5.89 3.80
CA ASP A 174 21.26 5.88 4.60
C ASP A 174 21.50 4.46 5.13
N ILE A 175 22.51 3.80 4.57
CA ILE A 175 22.86 2.43 4.94
C ILE A 175 23.64 2.38 6.25
N ASP A 176 24.37 3.43 6.58
CA ASP A 176 25.17 3.49 7.81
C ASP A 176 24.24 3.63 9.04
N ASP A 177 23.19 4.48 8.95
CA ASP A 177 22.17 4.59 10.01
C ASP A 177 21.43 3.26 10.22
N LEU A 178 21.13 2.52 9.13
CA LEU A 178 20.57 1.19 9.25
C LEU A 178 21.54 0.21 9.91
N ALA A 179 22.81 0.23 9.52
CA ALA A 179 23.84 -0.68 10.06
C ALA A 179 24.11 -0.46 11.56
N GLU A 180 24.01 0.80 12.02
CA GLU A 180 24.12 1.13 13.44
C GLU A 180 22.88 0.72 14.25
N THR A 181 21.73 0.57 13.59
CA THR A 181 20.44 0.32 14.25
C THR A 181 20.06 -1.17 14.29
N ILE A 182 20.41 -1.93 13.25
CA ILE A 182 20.05 -3.34 13.11
C ILE A 182 20.83 -4.22 14.10
N ASP A 183 20.13 -5.17 14.72
CA ASP A 183 20.74 -6.10 15.67
C ASP A 183 20.08 -7.50 15.58
N GLU A 184 20.60 -8.42 16.36
CA GLU A 184 20.13 -9.80 16.44
C GLU A 184 18.70 -9.96 17.00
N GLU A 185 18.12 -8.92 17.61
CA GLU A 185 16.75 -8.88 18.09
C GLU A 185 15.77 -8.29 17.04
N THR A 186 16.30 -7.81 15.92
CA THR A 186 15.50 -7.23 14.83
C THR A 186 14.77 -8.33 14.06
N ALA A 187 13.44 -8.31 14.11
CA ALA A 187 12.58 -9.24 13.39
C ALA A 187 12.55 -8.95 11.89
N ALA A 188 12.37 -7.69 11.53
CA ALA A 188 12.36 -7.27 10.15
C ALA A 188 12.70 -5.78 9.97
N VAL A 189 13.21 -5.47 8.78
CA VAL A 189 13.27 -4.13 8.20
C VAL A 189 12.11 -4.01 7.21
N ILE A 190 11.29 -2.96 7.31
CA ILE A 190 10.20 -2.67 6.37
C ILE A 190 10.47 -1.38 5.62
N LEU A 191 10.48 -1.45 4.28
CA LEU A 191 10.79 -0.31 3.41
C LEU A 191 9.89 -0.31 2.17
N GLU A 192 9.53 0.89 1.71
CA GLU A 192 8.99 1.12 0.37
C GLU A 192 10.17 1.17 -0.63
N PRO A 193 10.12 0.50 -1.79
CA PRO A 193 11.16 0.63 -2.82
C PRO A 193 11.37 2.07 -3.32
N ILE A 194 10.31 2.84 -3.38
CA ILE A 194 10.28 4.29 -3.57
C ILE A 194 9.24 4.82 -2.59
N GLN A 195 9.60 5.77 -1.74
CA GLN A 195 8.62 6.36 -0.82
C GLN A 195 7.60 7.20 -1.59
N GLY A 196 6.33 6.82 -1.53
CA GLY A 196 5.25 7.53 -2.21
C GLY A 196 4.78 8.76 -1.44
N GLU A 197 4.14 8.56 -0.33
CA GLU A 197 3.59 9.64 0.53
C GLU A 197 4.67 10.53 1.14
N GLY A 198 5.91 10.05 1.22
CA GLY A 198 7.07 10.81 1.65
C GLY A 198 7.48 11.92 0.69
N GLY A 199 7.03 11.87 -0.58
CA GLY A 199 7.32 12.88 -1.61
C GLY A 199 8.01 12.31 -2.86
N ILE A 200 7.75 11.06 -3.22
CA ILE A 200 8.38 10.32 -4.32
C ILE A 200 9.90 10.31 -4.16
N ILE A 201 10.35 9.73 -3.05
CA ILE A 201 11.76 9.67 -2.72
C ILE A 201 12.34 8.36 -3.25
N VAL A 202 13.26 8.46 -4.20
CA VAL A 202 14.03 7.34 -4.76
C VAL A 202 15.32 7.20 -3.96
N PRO A 203 15.66 6.02 -3.43
CA PRO A 203 16.88 5.85 -2.68
C PRO A 203 18.11 5.87 -3.58
N PRO A 204 19.32 6.06 -3.03
CA PRO A 204 20.56 5.90 -3.80
C PRO A 204 20.67 4.52 -4.44
N ALA A 205 21.28 4.45 -5.63
CA ALA A 205 21.51 3.18 -6.31
C ALA A 205 22.33 2.22 -5.44
N GLY A 206 21.92 0.95 -5.38
CA GLY A 206 22.56 -0.07 -4.55
C GLY A 206 22.07 -0.12 -3.09
N TYR A 207 21.22 0.83 -2.67
CA TYR A 207 20.71 0.86 -1.30
C TYR A 207 19.99 -0.44 -0.92
N PHE A 208 19.05 -0.92 -1.73
CA PHE A 208 18.32 -2.14 -1.43
C PHE A 208 19.20 -3.40 -1.46
N LYS A 209 20.27 -3.42 -2.26
CA LYS A 209 21.26 -4.51 -2.20
C LYS A 209 21.97 -4.53 -0.86
N ALA A 210 22.46 -3.37 -0.40
CA ALA A 210 23.10 -3.25 0.89
C ALA A 210 22.15 -3.57 2.06
N VAL A 211 20.89 -3.14 1.98
CA VAL A 211 19.84 -3.52 2.96
C VAL A 211 19.65 -5.05 2.99
N ARG A 212 19.60 -5.70 1.82
CA ARG A 212 19.46 -7.16 1.75
C ARG A 212 20.64 -7.86 2.39
N GLU A 213 21.86 -7.43 2.08
CA GLU A 213 23.09 -7.97 2.68
C GLU A 213 23.13 -7.81 4.19
N LEU A 214 22.73 -6.66 4.73
CA LEU A 214 22.62 -6.45 6.18
C LEU A 214 21.55 -7.36 6.80
N CYS A 215 20.40 -7.46 6.20
CA CYS A 215 19.34 -8.35 6.68
C CYS A 215 19.82 -9.80 6.73
N ASP A 216 20.52 -10.27 5.70
CA ASP A 216 21.08 -11.62 5.65
C ASP A 216 22.13 -11.84 6.74
N GLN A 217 23.00 -10.87 6.98
CA GLN A 217 24.04 -10.94 8.02
C GLN A 217 23.44 -11.13 9.42
N TYR A 218 22.34 -10.45 9.74
CA TYR A 218 21.70 -10.53 11.05
C TYR A 218 20.57 -11.57 11.13
N GLY A 219 20.26 -12.26 10.02
CA GLY A 219 19.10 -13.15 9.93
C GLY A 219 17.78 -12.42 10.19
N THR A 220 17.73 -11.16 9.77
CA THR A 220 16.56 -10.25 9.83
C THR A 220 15.79 -10.36 8.53
N LEU A 221 14.45 -10.33 8.58
CA LEU A 221 13.64 -10.38 7.37
C LEU A 221 13.55 -9.01 6.71
N LEU A 222 13.58 -8.97 5.38
CA LEU A 222 13.26 -7.78 4.59
C LEU A 222 11.81 -7.82 4.13
N ILE A 223 11.02 -6.86 4.56
CA ILE A 223 9.66 -6.63 4.10
C ILE A 223 9.68 -5.51 3.06
N ALA A 224 9.35 -5.81 1.82
CA ALA A 224 9.13 -4.79 0.80
C ALA A 224 7.65 -4.35 0.82
N ASP A 225 7.41 -3.08 1.11
CA ASP A 225 6.09 -2.48 0.96
C ASP A 225 5.90 -2.01 -0.48
N GLU A 226 5.35 -2.90 -1.29
CA GLU A 226 5.02 -2.68 -2.70
C GLU A 226 3.55 -2.23 -2.90
N VAL A 227 2.92 -1.75 -1.86
CA VAL A 227 1.52 -1.29 -1.92
C VAL A 227 1.35 -0.19 -2.96
N GLN A 228 2.33 0.70 -3.12
CA GLN A 228 2.28 1.75 -4.14
C GLN A 228 3.18 1.47 -5.34
N THR A 229 4.34 0.88 -5.14
CA THR A 229 5.37 0.66 -6.18
C THR A 229 5.12 -0.58 -7.03
N GLY A 230 4.34 -1.54 -6.53
CA GLY A 230 4.06 -2.80 -7.21
C GLY A 230 3.05 -2.70 -8.36
N ILE A 231 2.87 -3.83 -9.02
CA ILE A 231 1.91 -4.06 -10.09
C ILE A 231 2.09 -3.04 -11.24
N GLY A 232 3.33 -2.92 -11.73
CA GLY A 232 3.68 -2.14 -12.91
C GLY A 232 3.91 -0.64 -12.69
N ARG A 233 3.75 -0.11 -11.46
CA ARG A 233 3.84 1.33 -11.19
C ARG A 233 5.17 1.96 -11.60
N THR A 234 6.26 1.24 -11.41
CA THR A 234 7.62 1.74 -11.67
C THR A 234 8.22 1.28 -13.00
N GLY A 235 7.43 0.57 -13.84
CA GLY A 235 7.86 0.03 -15.13
C GLY A 235 8.31 -1.43 -15.08
N THR A 236 8.47 -2.01 -13.91
CA THR A 236 8.64 -3.44 -13.62
C THR A 236 7.41 -3.95 -12.86
N TRP A 237 7.27 -5.28 -12.66
CA TRP A 237 6.17 -5.79 -11.83
C TRP A 237 6.25 -5.24 -10.41
N PHE A 238 7.47 -5.15 -9.84
CA PHE A 238 7.72 -4.67 -8.49
C PHE A 238 8.90 -3.71 -8.45
N GLY A 239 8.85 -2.73 -7.57
CA GLY A 239 9.91 -1.73 -7.43
C GLY A 239 11.27 -2.32 -7.03
N VAL A 240 11.28 -3.39 -6.22
CA VAL A 240 12.52 -4.09 -5.82
C VAL A 240 13.28 -4.72 -6.99
N GLU A 241 12.63 -4.95 -8.14
CA GLU A 241 13.29 -5.53 -9.33
C GLU A 241 14.32 -4.57 -9.94
N HIS A 242 14.19 -3.26 -9.75
CA HIS A 242 15.20 -2.29 -10.21
C HIS A 242 16.58 -2.53 -9.57
N GLU A 243 16.60 -3.04 -8.35
CA GLU A 243 17.82 -3.40 -7.62
C GLU A 243 18.12 -4.91 -7.68
N GLN A 244 17.27 -5.70 -8.35
CA GLN A 244 17.43 -7.15 -8.51
C GLN A 244 17.55 -7.90 -7.17
N ILE A 245 16.82 -7.45 -6.15
CA ILE A 245 16.77 -8.12 -4.85
C ILE A 245 15.48 -8.90 -4.67
N THR A 246 15.52 -9.90 -3.80
CA THR A 246 14.36 -10.66 -3.37
C THR A 246 14.08 -10.37 -1.90
N PRO A 247 12.93 -9.76 -1.55
CA PRO A 247 12.54 -9.62 -0.16
C PRO A 247 12.03 -10.96 0.40
N ASP A 248 11.99 -11.10 1.71
CA ASP A 248 11.41 -12.27 2.38
C ASP A 248 9.89 -12.21 2.41
N ILE A 249 9.33 -11.01 2.52
CA ILE A 249 7.90 -10.75 2.57
C ILE A 249 7.60 -9.51 1.71
N MET A 250 6.44 -9.52 1.03
CA MET A 250 6.00 -8.40 0.19
C MET A 250 4.55 -8.03 0.51
N ALA A 251 4.30 -6.75 0.79
CA ALA A 251 2.96 -6.21 0.92
C ALA A 251 2.49 -5.61 -0.42
N MET A 252 1.28 -5.93 -0.86
CA MET A 252 0.69 -5.46 -2.12
C MET A 252 -0.76 -4.99 -1.90
N ALA A 253 -1.18 -3.95 -2.64
CA ALA A 253 -2.56 -3.47 -2.67
C ALA A 253 -2.78 -2.54 -3.88
N LYS A 254 -3.57 -1.51 -3.73
CA LYS A 254 -3.83 -0.43 -4.73
C LYS A 254 -4.07 -0.98 -6.14
N ALA A 255 -3.10 -0.89 -7.05
CA ALA A 255 -3.23 -1.33 -8.44
C ALA A 255 -3.63 -2.81 -8.59
N LEU A 256 -3.29 -3.66 -7.60
CA LEU A 256 -3.70 -5.06 -7.57
C LEU A 256 -5.23 -5.23 -7.65
N GLY A 257 -5.97 -4.31 -7.08
CA GLY A 257 -7.44 -4.33 -7.09
C GLY A 257 -8.09 -3.85 -8.39
N GLY A 258 -7.30 -3.43 -9.41
CA GLY A 258 -7.80 -3.00 -10.71
C GLY A 258 -8.73 -1.77 -10.66
N GLY A 259 -8.68 -0.98 -9.60
CA GLY A 259 -9.54 0.20 -9.39
C GLY A 259 -10.93 -0.11 -8.81
N VAL A 260 -11.24 -1.37 -8.50
CA VAL A 260 -12.51 -1.77 -7.85
C VAL A 260 -12.36 -1.85 -6.35
N ARG A 261 -11.18 -2.26 -5.89
CA ARG A 261 -10.82 -2.34 -4.47
C ARG A 261 -9.33 -2.12 -4.30
N SER A 262 -8.91 -1.55 -3.18
CA SER A 262 -7.49 -1.29 -2.85
C SER A 262 -7.07 -2.03 -1.59
#